data_813019e29636933d5c602031d6ac1578
#
_entry.id   813019e29636933d5c602031d6ac1578
#
_cell.length_a   1.000
_cell.length_b   1.000
_cell.length_c   1.000
_cell.angle_alpha   90.00
_cell.angle_beta   90.00
_cell.angle_gamma   90.00
#
_symmetry.space_group_name_H-M   'P 1'
#
loop_
_entity.id
_entity.type
_entity.pdbx_description
1 polymer ?
#
loop_
_entity_poly.entity_id
_entity_poly.type
_entity_poly.pdbx_seq_one_letter_code
_entity_poly.pdbx_strand_id
1 'polypeptide(L)'
;KIVTLVNSFHGRTMATITATGQDYYHQYFTPFVEGFAYCEPDNIQQLEELVDDNTCAVMLEMIQGEGGVIALSEEFVKAAEKLCRQKDILLIIDEVQTGVGRTGRMFCYEHYGIKPDMVTFAKGIGGGLPVGGVIFGEKCCDVLEPGDHGTTYGGNPVVCAGVVEVLSRVDNAFLDAVTAKGEYIRAELK
;
A
#
# COMPACT_ATOMS: atom_id res chain seq x y z
N LYS A 1 -15.17 4.25 -8.79
CA LYS A 1 -14.83 4.31 -7.35
C LYS A 1 -13.62 3.43 -7.02
N ILE A 2 -13.00 3.71 -5.88
CA ILE A 2 -11.93 2.88 -5.30
C ILE A 2 -12.49 2.12 -4.09
N VAL A 3 -12.27 0.81 -4.03
CA VAL A 3 -12.61 0.00 -2.86
C VAL A 3 -11.37 -0.10 -1.97
N THR A 4 -11.51 0.30 -0.70
CA THR A 4 -10.49 0.15 0.35
C THR A 4 -11.02 -0.78 1.44
N LEU A 5 -10.27 -0.99 2.52
CA LEU A 5 -10.74 -1.85 3.61
C LEU A 5 -11.18 -1.03 4.83
N VAL A 6 -12.17 -1.54 5.53
CA VAL A 6 -12.46 -1.13 6.90
C VAL A 6 -11.18 -1.28 7.72
N ASN A 7 -10.94 -0.35 8.64
CA ASN A 7 -9.76 -0.32 9.50
C ASN A 7 -8.43 -0.03 8.80
N SER A 8 -8.45 0.32 7.49
CA SER A 8 -7.25 0.73 6.74
C SER A 8 -6.78 2.14 7.11
N PHE A 9 -5.53 2.46 6.74
CA PHE A 9 -4.98 3.81 6.86
C PHE A 9 -4.15 4.16 5.63
N HIS A 10 -4.62 5.16 4.84
CA HIS A 10 -3.96 5.56 3.59
C HIS A 10 -3.47 7.01 3.58
N GLY A 11 -3.60 7.73 4.68
CA GLY A 11 -3.07 9.08 4.83
C GLY A 11 -4.08 10.10 5.36
N ARG A 12 -3.69 11.39 5.31
CA ARG A 12 -4.46 12.49 5.90
C ARG A 12 -4.77 13.65 4.97
N THR A 13 -4.45 13.53 3.68
CA THR A 13 -4.92 14.48 2.66
C THR A 13 -6.37 14.17 2.30
N MET A 14 -7.09 15.09 1.63
CA MET A 14 -8.52 14.94 1.40
C MET A 14 -8.93 13.58 0.79
N ALA A 15 -8.27 13.15 -0.28
CA ALA A 15 -8.58 11.86 -0.90
C ALA A 15 -8.10 10.68 -0.03
N THR A 16 -6.92 10.75 0.57
CA THR A 16 -6.36 9.65 1.35
C THR A 16 -7.04 9.48 2.70
N ILE A 17 -7.54 10.56 3.33
CA ILE A 17 -8.35 10.43 4.54
C ILE A 17 -9.71 9.80 4.22
N THR A 18 -10.27 10.11 3.04
CA THR A 18 -11.48 9.43 2.58
C THR A 18 -11.21 7.94 2.29
N ALA A 19 -10.05 7.59 1.71
CA ALA A 19 -9.67 6.20 1.49
C ALA A 19 -9.45 5.40 2.80
N THR A 20 -9.11 6.09 3.90
CA THR A 20 -8.86 5.50 5.22
C THR A 20 -10.16 4.99 5.84
N GLY A 21 -10.26 3.68 6.06
CA GLY A 21 -11.49 3.02 6.52
C GLY A 21 -11.68 3.04 8.05
N GLN A 22 -11.39 4.15 8.70
CA GLN A 22 -11.50 4.30 10.16
C GLN A 22 -12.33 5.54 10.53
N ASP A 23 -13.50 5.35 11.10
CA ASP A 23 -14.45 6.41 11.50
C ASP A 23 -13.81 7.47 12.42
N TYR A 24 -12.85 7.05 13.25
CA TYR A 24 -12.12 7.97 14.13
C TYR A 24 -11.47 9.13 13.37
N TYR A 25 -10.91 8.87 12.18
CA TYR A 25 -10.28 9.89 11.34
C TYR A 25 -11.28 10.72 10.53
N HIS A 26 -12.53 10.31 10.45
CA HIS A 26 -13.57 10.96 9.67
C HIS A 26 -14.33 12.07 10.41
N GLN A 27 -14.17 12.20 11.73
CA GLN A 27 -15.05 13.01 12.59
C GLN A 27 -15.10 14.51 12.24
N TYR A 28 -14.01 15.10 11.66
CA TYR A 28 -13.88 16.55 11.54
C TYR A 28 -13.56 17.04 10.12
N PHE A 29 -13.54 16.17 9.12
CA PHE A 29 -12.97 16.48 7.81
C PHE A 29 -13.96 16.43 6.65
N THR A 30 -15.24 16.54 6.95
CA THR A 30 -16.29 16.61 5.92
C THR A 30 -16.30 17.95 5.19
N PRO A 31 -16.74 18.01 3.91
CA PRO A 31 -17.19 16.89 3.06
C PRO A 31 -16.00 16.04 2.55
N PHE A 32 -16.24 14.73 2.43
CA PHE A 32 -15.26 13.80 1.84
C PHE A 32 -15.31 13.82 0.32
N VAL A 33 -14.24 13.28 -0.29
CA VAL A 33 -14.21 13.05 -1.73
C VAL A 33 -15.12 11.87 -2.07
N GLU A 34 -16.00 12.03 -3.03
CA GLU A 34 -16.85 10.94 -3.51
C GLU A 34 -16.04 9.83 -4.21
N GLY A 35 -16.60 8.63 -4.33
CA GLY A 35 -16.01 7.55 -5.09
C GLY A 35 -15.13 6.60 -4.28
N PHE A 36 -15.39 6.44 -2.98
CA PHE A 36 -14.79 5.40 -2.13
C PHE A 36 -15.84 4.46 -1.56
N ALA A 37 -15.46 3.20 -1.36
CA ALA A 37 -16.26 2.20 -0.67
C ALA A 37 -15.36 1.34 0.21
N TYR A 38 -15.89 0.78 1.29
CA TYR A 38 -15.11 0.05 2.28
C TYR A 38 -15.58 -1.40 2.39
N CYS A 39 -14.65 -2.34 2.26
CA CYS A 39 -14.85 -3.76 2.42
C CYS A 39 -14.27 -4.23 3.76
N GLU A 40 -14.94 -5.15 4.44
CA GLU A 40 -14.37 -5.81 5.62
C GLU A 40 -13.13 -6.62 5.22
N PRO A 41 -12.04 -6.59 6.00
CA PRO A 41 -10.88 -7.44 5.75
C PRO A 41 -11.29 -8.91 5.66
N ASP A 42 -10.68 -9.63 4.72
CA ASP A 42 -10.90 -11.06 4.49
C ASP A 42 -12.34 -11.47 4.08
N ASN A 43 -13.18 -10.52 3.72
CA ASN A 43 -14.53 -10.79 3.21
C ASN A 43 -14.58 -10.76 1.68
N ILE A 44 -14.27 -11.89 1.05
CA ILE A 44 -14.23 -12.03 -0.42
C ILE A 44 -15.59 -11.75 -1.05
N GLN A 45 -16.68 -12.26 -0.45
CA GLN A 45 -18.03 -12.06 -0.98
C GLN A 45 -18.38 -10.57 -1.02
N GLN A 46 -18.14 -9.84 0.06
CA GLN A 46 -18.39 -8.40 0.11
C GLN A 46 -17.53 -7.62 -0.89
N LEU A 47 -16.27 -8.03 -1.10
CA LEU A 47 -15.41 -7.43 -2.10
C LEU A 47 -15.99 -7.60 -3.51
N GLU A 48 -16.46 -8.80 -3.85
CA GLU A 48 -17.11 -9.09 -5.13
C GLU A 48 -18.40 -8.28 -5.33
N GLU A 49 -19.19 -8.10 -4.28
CA GLU A 49 -20.43 -7.30 -4.30
C GLU A 49 -20.15 -5.78 -4.47
N LEU A 50 -19.05 -5.28 -3.88
CA LEU A 50 -18.67 -3.87 -3.96
C LEU A 50 -18.02 -3.49 -5.28
N VAL A 51 -17.37 -4.44 -5.96
CA VAL A 51 -16.69 -4.18 -7.24
C VAL A 51 -17.69 -4.28 -8.38
N ASP A 52 -18.13 -3.13 -8.87
CA ASP A 52 -19.05 -2.97 -9.98
C ASP A 52 -18.41 -2.24 -11.19
N ASP A 53 -19.21 -1.95 -12.22
CA ASP A 53 -18.76 -1.30 -13.45
C ASP A 53 -18.26 0.15 -13.25
N ASN A 54 -18.51 0.76 -12.08
CA ASN A 54 -18.00 2.08 -11.71
C ASN A 54 -16.73 1.99 -10.83
N THR A 55 -16.20 0.79 -10.62
CA THR A 55 -14.98 0.58 -9.84
C THR A 55 -13.76 0.68 -10.74
N CYS A 56 -12.77 1.48 -10.35
CA CYS A 56 -11.50 1.60 -11.07
C CYS A 56 -10.32 0.95 -10.36
N ALA A 57 -10.42 0.73 -9.05
CA ALA A 57 -9.34 0.13 -8.28
C ALA A 57 -9.82 -0.53 -6.99
N VAL A 58 -9.02 -1.50 -6.53
CA VAL A 58 -9.00 -1.98 -5.14
C VAL A 58 -7.66 -1.58 -4.54
N MET A 59 -7.66 -0.97 -3.33
CA MET A 59 -6.46 -0.54 -2.63
C MET A 59 -6.35 -1.25 -1.28
N LEU A 60 -5.20 -1.89 -1.03
CA LEU A 60 -4.97 -2.75 0.14
C LEU A 60 -3.65 -2.41 0.83
N GLU A 61 -3.63 -2.54 2.16
CA GLU A 61 -2.41 -2.80 2.94
C GLU A 61 -2.30 -4.32 3.13
N MET A 62 -1.15 -4.93 2.86
CA MET A 62 -0.95 -6.36 3.14
C MET A 62 -1.03 -6.67 4.63
N ILE A 63 -0.63 -5.69 5.44
CA ILE A 63 -0.77 -5.68 6.90
C ILE A 63 -1.32 -4.31 7.28
N GLN A 64 -2.51 -4.24 7.82
CA GLN A 64 -3.09 -3.00 8.32
C GLN A 64 -2.33 -2.53 9.55
N GLY A 65 -1.39 -1.59 9.38
CA GLY A 65 -0.50 -1.17 10.44
C GLY A 65 -1.21 -0.37 11.53
N GLU A 66 -1.85 0.73 11.16
CA GLU A 66 -2.61 1.59 12.09
C GLU A 66 -3.87 0.90 12.62
N GLY A 67 -4.42 -0.04 11.88
CA GLY A 67 -5.57 -0.84 12.25
C GLY A 67 -5.29 -1.91 13.32
N GLY A 68 -4.06 -2.08 13.79
CA GLY A 68 -3.71 -3.02 14.86
C GLY A 68 -2.72 -4.13 14.45
N VAL A 69 -1.98 -3.93 13.38
CA VAL A 69 -1.00 -4.91 12.83
C VAL A 69 -1.71 -6.21 12.41
N ILE A 70 -2.74 -6.08 11.60
CA ILE A 70 -3.58 -7.18 11.14
C ILE A 70 -3.18 -7.56 9.71
N ALA A 71 -2.63 -8.76 9.53
CA ALA A 71 -2.29 -9.28 8.21
C ALA A 71 -3.53 -9.83 7.51
N LEU A 72 -3.65 -9.52 6.21
CA LEU A 72 -4.67 -10.11 5.35
C LEU A 72 -4.34 -11.57 5.04
N SER A 73 -5.37 -12.40 4.88
CA SER A 73 -5.19 -13.78 4.46
C SER A 73 -4.68 -13.88 3.02
N GLU A 74 -3.89 -14.91 2.73
CA GLU A 74 -3.42 -15.18 1.37
C GLU A 74 -4.60 -15.42 0.41
N GLU A 75 -5.64 -16.08 0.89
CA GLU A 75 -6.85 -16.36 0.11
C GLU A 75 -7.53 -15.07 -0.35
N PHE A 76 -7.73 -14.11 0.56
CA PHE A 76 -8.33 -12.81 0.24
C PHE A 76 -7.49 -12.00 -0.74
N VAL A 77 -6.18 -11.90 -0.49
CA VAL A 77 -5.27 -11.14 -1.36
C VAL A 77 -5.23 -11.70 -2.78
N LYS A 78 -5.19 -13.01 -2.93
CA LYS A 78 -5.25 -13.66 -4.25
C LYS A 78 -6.61 -13.54 -4.92
N ALA A 79 -7.69 -13.57 -4.15
CA ALA A 79 -9.03 -13.32 -4.68
C ALA A 79 -9.16 -11.87 -5.18
N ALA A 80 -8.65 -10.89 -4.44
CA ALA A 80 -8.63 -9.49 -4.85
C ALA A 80 -7.83 -9.27 -6.15
N GLU A 81 -6.62 -9.84 -6.25
CA GLU A 81 -5.83 -9.79 -7.49
C GLU A 81 -6.58 -10.39 -8.67
N LYS A 82 -7.16 -11.58 -8.49
CA LYS A 82 -7.94 -12.26 -9.54
C LYS A 82 -9.13 -11.42 -9.98
N LEU A 83 -9.89 -10.86 -9.02
CA LEU A 83 -11.04 -10.00 -9.31
C LEU A 83 -10.62 -8.74 -10.07
N CYS A 84 -9.55 -8.07 -9.67
CA CYS A 84 -9.02 -6.89 -10.37
C CYS A 84 -8.65 -7.22 -11.82
N ARG A 85 -8.01 -8.35 -12.07
CA ARG A 85 -7.68 -8.80 -13.42
C ARG A 85 -8.91 -9.13 -14.26
N GLN A 86 -9.90 -9.79 -13.66
CA GLN A 86 -11.15 -10.16 -14.36
C GLN A 86 -12.02 -8.96 -14.74
N LYS A 87 -12.02 -7.93 -13.90
CA LYS A 87 -12.80 -6.71 -14.10
C LYS A 87 -12.03 -5.61 -14.82
N ASP A 88 -10.77 -5.85 -15.17
CA ASP A 88 -9.84 -4.89 -15.78
C ASP A 88 -9.71 -3.59 -14.98
N ILE A 89 -9.67 -3.70 -13.65
CA ILE A 89 -9.45 -2.60 -12.71
C ILE A 89 -8.06 -2.71 -12.08
N LEU A 90 -7.61 -1.65 -11.40
CA LEU A 90 -6.28 -1.59 -10.80
C LEU A 90 -6.23 -2.28 -9.43
N LEU A 91 -5.15 -3.01 -9.17
CA LEU A 91 -4.76 -3.43 -7.84
C LEU A 91 -3.66 -2.50 -7.32
N ILE A 92 -3.96 -1.74 -6.27
CA ILE A 92 -3.05 -0.80 -5.62
C ILE A 92 -2.64 -1.38 -4.27
N ILE A 93 -1.34 -1.52 -4.02
CA ILE A 93 -0.83 -1.97 -2.72
C ILE A 93 -0.14 -0.81 -2.01
N ASP A 94 -0.62 -0.50 -0.81
CA ASP A 94 -0.02 0.49 0.07
C ASP A 94 1.07 -0.16 0.93
N GLU A 95 2.31 0.09 0.52
CA GLU A 95 3.52 -0.39 1.19
C GLU A 95 4.22 0.70 2.02
N VAL A 96 3.52 1.78 2.31
CA VAL A 96 4.06 2.91 3.09
C VAL A 96 4.59 2.46 4.45
N GLN A 97 3.94 1.47 5.09
CA GLN A 97 4.40 0.92 6.36
C GLN A 97 5.11 -0.43 6.22
N THR A 98 4.68 -1.27 5.31
CA THR A 98 5.13 -2.66 5.17
C THR A 98 6.34 -2.85 4.25
N GLY A 99 6.62 -1.87 3.38
CA GLY A 99 7.68 -1.94 2.40
C GLY A 99 9.08 -1.67 2.94
N VAL A 100 10.02 -1.60 2.03
CA VAL A 100 11.43 -1.26 2.26
C VAL A 100 12.08 -2.19 3.29
N GLY A 101 11.88 -3.50 3.12
CA GLY A 101 12.52 -4.53 3.94
C GLY A 101 11.85 -4.82 5.28
N ARG A 102 10.76 -4.11 5.66
CA ARG A 102 10.11 -4.24 6.98
C ARG A 102 9.70 -5.66 7.33
N THR A 103 9.28 -6.44 6.35
CA THR A 103 8.76 -7.81 6.53
C THR A 103 9.74 -8.91 6.09
N GLY A 104 11.02 -8.55 5.79
CA GLY A 104 12.02 -9.48 5.29
C GLY A 104 11.98 -9.68 3.76
N ARG A 105 11.14 -8.91 3.07
CA ARG A 105 11.14 -8.74 1.62
C ARG A 105 11.20 -7.26 1.29
N MET A 106 11.61 -6.88 0.06
CA MET A 106 11.63 -5.48 -0.34
C MET A 106 10.23 -4.87 -0.18
N PHE A 107 9.20 -5.58 -0.65
CA PHE A 107 7.79 -5.24 -0.45
C PHE A 107 7.03 -6.43 0.12
N CYS A 108 6.03 -6.15 0.97
CA CYS A 108 5.25 -7.18 1.66
C CYS A 108 4.42 -8.04 0.70
N TYR A 109 3.93 -7.47 -0.42
CA TYR A 109 3.15 -8.20 -1.41
C TYR A 109 3.92 -9.39 -2.03
N GLU A 110 5.25 -9.37 -1.98
CA GLU A 110 6.08 -10.48 -2.48
C GLU A 110 5.86 -11.79 -1.70
N HIS A 111 5.46 -11.72 -0.42
CA HIS A 111 5.10 -12.89 0.37
C HIS A 111 3.86 -13.61 -0.18
N TYR A 112 2.97 -12.87 -0.82
CA TYR A 112 1.72 -13.37 -1.39
C TYR A 112 1.86 -13.84 -2.84
N GLY A 113 2.99 -13.53 -3.49
CA GLY A 113 3.24 -13.89 -4.89
C GLY A 113 2.27 -13.25 -5.88
N ILE A 114 1.80 -12.05 -5.58
CA ILE A 114 0.92 -11.25 -6.46
C ILE A 114 1.72 -10.23 -7.26
N LYS A 115 1.12 -9.68 -8.33
CA LYS A 115 1.69 -8.60 -9.14
C LYS A 115 0.74 -7.41 -9.15
N PRO A 116 0.92 -6.41 -8.27
CA PRO A 116 0.09 -5.20 -8.25
C PRO A 116 0.32 -4.32 -9.48
N ASP A 117 -0.67 -3.49 -9.81
CA ASP A 117 -0.57 -2.47 -10.86
C ASP A 117 0.08 -1.19 -10.35
N MET A 118 -0.07 -0.89 -9.05
CA MET A 118 0.57 0.23 -8.39
C MET A 118 1.03 -0.16 -6.99
N VAL A 119 2.18 0.40 -6.57
CA VAL A 119 2.70 0.26 -5.19
C VAL A 119 3.05 1.64 -4.66
N THR A 120 2.42 2.06 -3.56
CA THR A 120 2.79 3.28 -2.85
C THR A 120 3.82 2.97 -1.76
N PHE A 121 4.81 3.82 -1.58
CA PHE A 121 5.84 3.65 -0.56
C PHE A 121 6.30 5.00 0.00
N ALA A 122 6.71 5.01 1.25
CA ALA A 122 7.25 6.18 1.96
C ALA A 122 8.05 5.73 3.19
N LYS A 123 8.02 6.49 4.27
CA LYS A 123 8.64 6.19 5.59
C LYS A 123 10.06 5.66 5.46
N GLY A 124 10.25 4.34 5.51
CA GLY A 124 11.56 3.68 5.52
C GLY A 124 12.45 4.04 4.34
N ILE A 125 11.87 4.30 3.16
CA ILE A 125 12.63 4.62 1.95
C ILE A 125 13.44 5.91 2.07
N GLY A 126 12.99 6.85 2.89
CA GLY A 126 13.66 8.13 3.07
C GLY A 126 14.84 8.09 4.04
N GLY A 127 15.01 7.03 4.83
CA GLY A 127 16.07 6.97 5.85
C GLY A 127 16.02 8.11 6.87
N GLY A 128 14.83 8.66 7.14
CA GLY A 128 14.58 9.84 7.98
C GLY A 128 14.29 11.11 7.20
N LEU A 129 14.47 11.13 5.87
CA LEU A 129 14.08 12.26 5.03
C LEU A 129 12.62 12.13 4.57
N PRO A 130 11.90 13.26 4.39
CA PRO A 130 10.49 13.25 3.96
C PRO A 130 10.40 12.98 2.46
N VAL A 131 10.12 11.75 2.09
CA VAL A 131 9.95 11.30 0.72
C VAL A 131 8.95 10.15 0.65
N GLY A 132 8.22 10.09 -0.44
CA GLY A 132 7.39 8.98 -0.84
C GLY A 132 7.34 8.89 -2.35
N GLY A 133 6.82 7.78 -2.86
CA GLY A 133 6.70 7.56 -4.28
C GLY A 133 5.64 6.51 -4.61
N VAL A 134 5.40 6.36 -5.89
CA VAL A 134 4.54 5.34 -6.46
C VAL A 134 5.30 4.62 -7.56
N ILE A 135 5.26 3.30 -7.54
CA ILE A 135 5.72 2.46 -8.64
C ILE A 135 4.50 2.14 -9.49
N PHE A 136 4.61 2.38 -10.79
CA PHE A 136 3.60 2.03 -11.77
C PHE A 136 3.99 0.73 -12.48
N GLY A 137 3.08 -0.23 -12.51
CA GLY A 137 3.19 -1.44 -13.32
C GLY A 137 2.89 -1.17 -14.81
N GLU A 138 3.02 -2.19 -15.64
CA GLU A 138 2.86 -2.11 -17.10
C GLU A 138 1.52 -1.47 -17.53
N LYS A 139 0.45 -1.68 -16.76
CA LYS A 139 -0.89 -1.15 -17.05
C LYS A 139 -0.98 0.38 -16.88
N CYS A 140 -0.09 0.98 -16.09
CA CYS A 140 -0.17 2.38 -15.67
C CYS A 140 1.05 3.22 -16.07
N CYS A 141 2.15 2.62 -16.55
CA CYS A 141 3.43 3.32 -16.72
C CYS A 141 3.38 4.44 -17.78
N ASP A 142 2.50 4.35 -18.75
CA ASP A 142 2.39 5.30 -19.88
C ASP A 142 1.11 6.15 -19.80
N VAL A 143 0.44 6.20 -18.65
CA VAL A 143 -0.85 6.92 -18.52
C VAL A 143 -0.65 8.39 -18.19
N LEU A 144 0.36 8.73 -17.37
CA LEU A 144 0.63 10.12 -17.01
C LEU A 144 1.55 10.80 -18.02
N GLU A 145 1.13 11.96 -18.49
CA GLU A 145 1.90 12.81 -19.39
C GLU A 145 2.56 13.99 -18.64
N PRO A 146 3.58 14.63 -19.23
CA PRO A 146 4.17 15.84 -18.67
C PRO A 146 3.13 16.94 -18.44
N GLY A 147 2.94 17.34 -17.18
CA GLY A 147 1.97 18.34 -16.79
C GLY A 147 0.75 17.80 -16.02
N ASP A 148 0.49 16.50 -16.05
CA ASP A 148 -0.64 15.90 -15.35
C ASP A 148 -0.45 15.86 -13.83
N HIS A 149 0.79 15.83 -13.39
CA HIS A 149 1.15 15.83 -11.97
C HIS A 149 2.33 16.75 -11.71
N GLY A 150 2.32 17.40 -10.53
CA GLY A 150 3.40 18.29 -10.13
C GLY A 150 3.54 18.40 -8.61
N THR A 151 4.76 18.68 -8.18
CA THR A 151 5.09 18.92 -6.78
C THR A 151 6.27 19.87 -6.68
N THR A 152 6.26 20.78 -5.71
CA THR A 152 7.36 21.75 -5.55
C THR A 152 8.65 21.08 -5.07
N TYR A 153 8.55 20.13 -4.15
CA TYR A 153 9.71 19.52 -3.48
C TYR A 153 9.92 18.04 -3.83
N GLY A 154 9.01 17.41 -4.55
CA GLY A 154 9.14 16.01 -4.93
C GLY A 154 10.33 15.79 -5.85
N GLY A 155 11.05 14.69 -5.64
CA GLY A 155 12.20 14.35 -6.46
C GLY A 155 13.41 15.27 -6.29
N ASN A 156 13.48 16.09 -5.22
CA ASN A 156 14.65 16.94 -5.01
C ASN A 156 15.93 16.09 -4.76
N PRO A 157 17.11 16.58 -5.18
CA PRO A 157 18.33 15.78 -5.20
C PRO A 157 18.77 15.31 -3.80
N VAL A 158 18.46 16.04 -2.74
CA VAL A 158 18.85 15.66 -1.37
C VAL A 158 18.10 14.41 -0.91
N VAL A 159 16.77 14.40 -1.04
CA VAL A 159 15.97 13.21 -0.64
C VAL A 159 16.22 12.03 -1.58
N CYS A 160 16.43 12.28 -2.89
CA CYS A 160 16.75 11.22 -3.85
C CYS A 160 18.12 10.57 -3.53
N ALA A 161 19.12 11.34 -3.13
CA ALA A 161 20.40 10.78 -2.66
C ALA A 161 20.20 9.89 -1.41
N GLY A 162 19.36 10.32 -0.47
CA GLY A 162 18.97 9.50 0.70
C GLY A 162 18.29 8.20 0.31
N VAL A 163 17.35 8.25 -0.65
CA VAL A 163 16.66 7.06 -1.17
C VAL A 163 17.65 6.08 -1.81
N VAL A 164 18.58 6.58 -2.64
CA VAL A 164 19.62 5.74 -3.27
C VAL A 164 20.48 5.04 -2.21
N GLU A 165 20.87 5.77 -1.16
CA GLU A 165 21.64 5.20 -0.04
C GLU A 165 20.85 4.13 0.73
N VAL A 166 19.56 4.35 1.00
CA VAL A 166 18.71 3.33 1.64
C VAL A 166 18.60 2.09 0.78
N LEU A 167 18.27 2.26 -0.51
CA LEU A 167 18.13 1.14 -1.44
C LEU A 167 19.42 0.32 -1.59
N SER A 168 20.59 0.97 -1.55
CA SER A 168 21.87 0.27 -1.63
C SER A 168 22.18 -0.62 -0.42
N ARG A 169 21.48 -0.39 0.71
CA ARG A 169 21.65 -1.14 1.98
C ARG A 169 20.60 -2.22 2.19
N VAL A 170 19.47 -2.13 1.51
CA VAL A 170 18.39 -3.14 1.62
C VAL A 170 18.65 -4.26 0.61
N ASP A 171 19.72 -5.00 0.83
CA ASP A 171 20.10 -6.17 0.05
C ASP A 171 19.56 -7.47 0.65
N ASN A 172 19.82 -8.60 0.00
CA ASN A 172 19.34 -9.90 0.48
C ASN A 172 19.86 -10.24 1.89
N ALA A 173 21.11 -9.88 2.21
CA ALA A 173 21.68 -10.15 3.53
C ALA A 173 20.96 -9.35 4.62
N PHE A 174 20.58 -8.10 4.33
CA PHE A 174 19.76 -7.28 5.21
C PHE A 174 18.36 -7.90 5.41
N LEU A 175 17.70 -8.31 4.33
CA LEU A 175 16.36 -8.91 4.36
C LEU A 175 16.33 -10.23 5.14
N ASP A 176 17.35 -11.08 4.95
CA ASP A 176 17.53 -12.32 5.70
C ASP A 176 17.74 -12.04 7.20
N ALA A 177 18.54 -11.01 7.54
CA ALA A 177 18.75 -10.61 8.93
C ALA A 177 17.48 -10.08 9.59
N VAL A 178 16.61 -9.35 8.86
CA VAL A 178 15.29 -8.93 9.37
C VAL A 178 14.41 -10.13 9.67
N THR A 179 14.37 -11.11 8.77
CA THR A 179 13.61 -12.35 8.95
C THR A 179 14.07 -13.11 10.19
N ALA A 180 15.39 -13.37 10.30
CA ALA A 180 15.97 -14.09 11.44
C ALA A 180 15.71 -13.40 12.79
N LYS A 181 15.83 -12.05 12.84
CA LYS A 181 15.49 -11.29 14.05
C LYS A 181 14.01 -11.38 14.40
N GLY A 182 13.13 -11.34 13.42
CA GLY A 182 11.69 -11.49 13.63
C GLY A 182 11.33 -12.89 14.18
N GLU A 183 11.98 -13.93 13.69
CA GLU A 183 11.82 -15.32 14.20
C GLU A 183 12.33 -15.45 15.64
N TYR A 184 13.52 -14.91 15.91
CA TYR A 184 14.08 -14.89 17.25
C TYR A 184 13.14 -14.19 18.24
N ILE A 185 12.71 -12.96 17.95
CA ILE A 185 11.81 -12.20 18.83
C ILE A 185 10.52 -12.97 19.10
N ARG A 186 9.92 -13.57 18.05
CA ARG A 186 8.71 -14.38 18.21
C ARG A 186 8.91 -15.61 19.10
N ALA A 187 10.08 -16.24 19.03
CA ALA A 187 10.39 -17.39 19.87
C ALA A 187 10.54 -17.00 21.35
N GLU A 188 11.18 -15.86 21.63
CA GLU A 188 11.38 -15.35 22.98
C GLU A 188 10.11 -14.80 23.65
N LEU A 189 9.11 -14.37 22.85
CA LEU A 189 7.84 -13.84 23.37
C LEU A 189 6.75 -14.91 23.59
N LYS A 190 7.00 -16.17 23.25
CA LYS A 190 6.10 -17.32 23.51
C LYS A 190 6.38 -17.95 24.84
#